data_d368c15afb17f4c2bfd2e5f8648121ec
#
_entry.id   d368c15afb17f4c2bfd2e5f8648121ec
#
_cell.length_a   1.000
_cell.length_b   1.000
_cell.length_c   1.000
_cell.angle_alpha   90.00
_cell.angle_beta   90.00
_cell.angle_gamma   90.00
#
_symmetry.space_group_name_H-M   'P 1'
#
loop_
_entity.id
_entity.type
_entity.pdbx_description
1 polymer ?
#
loop_
_entity_poly.entity_id
_entity_poly.type
_entity_poly.pdbx_seq_one_letter_code
_entity_poly.pdbx_strand_id
1 'polypeptide(L)'
;GHGSHLQCIDDDLDSVIQSVFDVVGKSKNVVGGPKIKAKDEGQEYETQLMMLSTDESQDLTVRSIIEVKNNGNELRCFFPYVVNEQSVPMTLKKIDEFSNGIEAVLTCEYNGNEFRFFDIDYPLHKEEYVIGEEYNFALSAIAYHAEQVPESEMYFEIDPETVEKMHETDPSVVDRDEDGNALPMKMSMEMFVACLQHDGKHPDDAEFWSSAQSRVRKATLLKHDFYRMEITIYHDEYEEHVLTIPFVAKTSFFETKPTKGASIRGYLWLQGRMIND
;
A
#
# COMPACT_ATOMS: atom_id res chain seq x y z
N GLY A 1 -7.52 15.49 -5.87
CA GLY A 1 -7.61 14.76 -4.60
C GLY A 1 -7.99 13.30 -4.80
N HIS A 2 -7.68 12.49 -3.84
CA HIS A 2 -7.80 11.03 -3.85
C HIS A 2 -9.24 10.47 -3.77
N GLY A 3 -10.26 11.17 -4.28
CA GLY A 3 -11.63 10.66 -4.27
C GLY A 3 -11.81 9.26 -4.86
N SER A 4 -10.95 8.87 -5.81
CA SER A 4 -10.95 7.52 -6.39
C SER A 4 -10.48 6.42 -5.42
N HIS A 5 -9.64 6.75 -4.44
CA HIS A 5 -9.15 5.77 -3.48
C HIS A 5 -10.19 5.33 -2.45
N LEU A 6 -11.30 6.07 -2.31
CA LEU A 6 -12.42 5.65 -1.46
C LEU A 6 -13.13 4.40 -1.98
N GLN A 7 -12.96 4.05 -3.26
CA GLN A 7 -13.48 2.79 -3.84
C GLN A 7 -12.90 1.54 -3.15
N CYS A 8 -11.75 1.66 -2.49
CA CYS A 8 -11.25 0.57 -1.65
C CYS A 8 -12.18 0.26 -0.46
N ILE A 9 -13.05 1.23 -0.04
CA ILE A 9 -14.06 1.03 1.01
C ILE A 9 -15.39 0.57 0.40
N ASP A 10 -15.94 1.35 -0.55
CA ASP A 10 -17.19 1.03 -1.24
C ASP A 10 -17.26 1.75 -2.59
N ASP A 11 -18.00 1.18 -3.54
CA ASP A 11 -18.28 1.80 -4.83
C ASP A 11 -19.34 2.91 -4.71
N ASP A 12 -20.18 2.88 -3.67
CA ASP A 12 -21.10 3.96 -3.31
C ASP A 12 -20.35 5.05 -2.52
N LEU A 13 -19.67 5.93 -3.26
CA LEU A 13 -18.87 7.01 -2.69
C LEU A 13 -19.69 7.98 -1.83
N ASP A 14 -20.95 8.22 -2.16
CA ASP A 14 -21.82 9.13 -1.40
C ASP A 14 -22.08 8.56 0.00
N SER A 15 -22.34 7.26 0.09
CA SER A 15 -22.49 6.54 1.36
C SER A 15 -21.20 6.57 2.20
N VAL A 16 -20.04 6.38 1.56
CA VAL A 16 -18.73 6.48 2.23
C VAL A 16 -18.53 7.88 2.78
N ILE A 17 -18.71 8.91 1.96
CA ILE A 17 -18.55 10.33 2.33
C ILE A 17 -19.46 10.67 3.53
N GLN A 18 -20.74 10.29 3.49
CA GLN A 18 -21.68 10.55 4.60
C GLN A 18 -21.21 9.85 5.89
N SER A 19 -20.75 8.60 5.79
CA SER A 19 -20.23 7.84 6.93
C SER A 19 -18.98 8.47 7.52
N VAL A 20 -18.10 9.03 6.69
CA VAL A 20 -16.91 9.76 7.13
C VAL A 20 -17.30 11.03 7.90
N PHE A 21 -18.24 11.85 7.38
CA PHE A 21 -18.70 13.04 8.11
C PHE A 21 -19.24 12.70 9.50
N ASP A 22 -20.00 11.60 9.62
CA ASP A 22 -20.52 11.13 10.91
C ASP A 22 -19.42 10.74 11.91
N VAL A 23 -18.29 10.23 11.41
CA VAL A 23 -17.17 9.77 12.23
C VAL A 23 -16.21 10.93 12.55
N VAL A 24 -15.85 11.73 11.56
CA VAL A 24 -14.94 12.89 11.72
C VAL A 24 -15.52 13.90 12.69
N GLY A 25 -16.83 14.19 12.61
CA GLY A 25 -17.50 15.10 13.55
C GLY A 25 -17.47 14.64 15.02
N LYS A 26 -17.18 13.35 15.26
CA LYS A 26 -17.04 12.76 16.60
C LYS A 26 -15.58 12.52 17.00
N SER A 27 -14.65 12.64 16.05
CA SER A 27 -13.23 12.41 16.32
C SER A 27 -12.68 13.47 17.28
N LYS A 28 -11.90 13.00 18.26
CA LYS A 28 -11.20 13.87 19.24
C LYS A 28 -9.69 13.70 19.17
N ASN A 29 -9.20 12.78 18.34
CA ASN A 29 -7.78 12.47 18.24
C ASN A 29 -7.11 13.46 17.29
N VAL A 30 -6.55 14.54 17.82
CA VAL A 30 -5.73 15.49 17.07
C VAL A 30 -4.35 14.90 16.90
N VAL A 31 -3.94 14.69 15.66
CA VAL A 31 -2.61 14.16 15.30
C VAL A 31 -1.60 15.28 15.17
N GLY A 32 -2.04 16.44 14.67
CA GLY A 32 -1.20 17.61 14.51
C GLY A 32 -1.96 18.81 13.96
N GLY A 33 -1.31 19.95 13.95
CA GLY A 33 -1.89 21.20 13.47
C GLY A 33 -0.84 22.09 12.81
N PRO A 34 -0.30 21.71 11.65
CA PRO A 34 0.74 22.50 11.01
C PRO A 34 0.18 23.79 10.40
N LYS A 35 1.01 24.83 10.37
CA LYS A 35 0.82 25.97 9.48
C LYS A 35 1.60 25.71 8.21
N ILE A 36 0.92 25.71 7.09
CA ILE A 36 1.53 25.39 5.79
C ILE A 36 1.10 26.37 4.73
N LYS A 37 1.80 26.33 3.61
CA LYS A 37 1.33 26.89 2.33
C LYS A 37 0.49 25.84 1.62
N ALA A 38 -0.81 26.11 1.51
CA ALA A 38 -1.74 25.35 0.68
C ALA A 38 -1.92 26.04 -0.67
N LYS A 39 -2.61 25.38 -1.60
CA LYS A 39 -2.91 25.93 -2.93
C LYS A 39 -4.41 25.85 -3.20
N ASP A 40 -4.95 26.92 -3.78
CA ASP A 40 -6.30 26.97 -4.31
C ASP A 40 -6.27 27.63 -5.68
N GLU A 41 -6.85 27.00 -6.69
CA GLU A 41 -6.81 27.44 -8.11
C GLU A 41 -5.41 27.87 -8.59
N GLY A 42 -4.35 27.21 -8.07
CA GLY A 42 -2.96 27.49 -8.39
C GLY A 42 -2.33 28.68 -7.63
N GLN A 43 -3.07 29.33 -6.72
CA GLN A 43 -2.54 30.37 -5.86
C GLN A 43 -2.15 29.80 -4.49
N GLU A 44 -0.93 30.12 -4.04
CA GLU A 44 -0.46 29.75 -2.72
C GLU A 44 -1.00 30.69 -1.66
N TYR A 45 -1.41 30.13 -0.51
CA TYR A 45 -1.80 30.90 0.67
C TYR A 45 -1.38 30.18 1.96
N GLU A 46 -1.12 30.94 2.99
CA GLU A 46 -0.83 30.39 4.32
C GLU A 46 -2.13 30.00 5.02
N THR A 47 -2.15 28.79 5.57
CA THR A 47 -3.29 28.29 6.31
C THR A 47 -2.89 27.46 7.51
N GLN A 48 -3.78 27.38 8.52
CA GLN A 48 -3.67 26.49 9.66
C GLN A 48 -4.48 25.25 9.38
N LEU A 49 -3.84 24.09 9.45
CA LEU A 49 -4.53 22.81 9.38
C LEU A 49 -4.74 22.21 10.76
N MET A 50 -5.71 21.32 10.85
CA MET A 50 -5.91 20.40 11.95
C MET A 50 -6.08 19.00 11.35
N MET A 51 -5.21 18.08 11.72
CA MET A 51 -5.26 16.70 11.30
C MET A 51 -5.89 15.84 12.40
N LEU A 52 -6.92 15.10 12.04
CA LEU A 52 -7.64 14.22 12.94
C LEU A 52 -7.51 12.77 12.48
N SER A 53 -7.46 11.88 13.47
CA SER A 53 -7.64 10.43 13.26
C SER A 53 -8.87 9.95 14.01
N THR A 54 -9.57 8.95 13.48
CA THR A 54 -10.76 8.43 14.16
C THR A 54 -10.37 7.64 15.40
N ASP A 55 -9.74 6.50 15.26
CA ASP A 55 -9.27 5.68 16.38
C ASP A 55 -8.03 4.88 15.94
N GLU A 56 -6.87 5.34 16.34
CA GLU A 56 -5.58 4.70 16.01
C GLU A 56 -5.30 3.42 16.80
N SER A 57 -6.14 3.09 17.79
CA SER A 57 -6.10 1.77 18.42
C SER A 57 -6.65 0.65 17.52
N GLN A 58 -7.33 1.02 16.43
CA GLN A 58 -7.83 0.11 15.42
C GLN A 58 -6.77 -0.14 14.35
N ASP A 59 -6.82 -1.33 13.75
CA ASP A 59 -5.92 -1.71 12.64
C ASP A 59 -6.15 -0.88 11.36
N LEU A 60 -7.32 -0.28 11.22
CA LEU A 60 -7.76 0.51 10.06
C LEU A 60 -8.58 1.71 10.55
N THR A 61 -8.24 2.89 10.07
CA THR A 61 -8.82 4.16 10.57
C THR A 61 -9.00 5.18 9.45
N VAL A 62 -9.56 6.34 9.75
CA VAL A 62 -9.68 7.48 8.80
C VAL A 62 -8.81 8.62 9.29
N ARG A 63 -7.97 9.13 8.41
CA ARG A 63 -7.30 10.42 8.56
C ARG A 63 -8.14 11.50 7.89
N SER A 64 -8.28 12.65 8.54
CA SER A 64 -8.96 13.83 8.00
C SER A 64 -8.10 15.06 8.15
N ILE A 65 -8.06 15.89 7.12
CA ILE A 65 -7.36 17.17 7.11
C ILE A 65 -8.41 18.27 7.02
N ILE A 66 -8.42 19.11 8.03
CA ILE A 66 -9.36 20.21 8.22
C ILE A 66 -8.60 21.52 8.17
N GLU A 67 -9.05 22.44 7.36
CA GLU A 67 -8.58 23.81 7.35
C GLU A 67 -9.31 24.62 8.41
N VAL A 68 -8.52 25.28 9.29
CA VAL A 68 -9.07 26.10 10.38
C VAL A 68 -9.24 27.52 9.88
N LYS A 69 -10.48 28.00 9.74
CA LYS A 69 -10.83 29.34 9.27
C LYS A 69 -11.54 30.14 10.36
N ASN A 70 -11.48 31.48 10.27
CA ASN A 70 -12.15 32.37 11.22
C ASN A 70 -13.70 32.26 11.19
N ASN A 71 -14.28 31.82 10.07
CA ASN A 71 -15.71 31.70 9.84
C ASN A 71 -16.22 30.27 9.90
N GLY A 72 -15.41 29.34 10.38
CA GLY A 72 -15.71 27.91 10.48
C GLY A 72 -14.65 27.04 9.83
N ASN A 73 -14.60 25.79 10.27
CA ASN A 73 -13.63 24.82 9.77
C ASN A 73 -14.13 24.17 8.47
N GLU A 74 -13.21 23.85 7.56
CA GLU A 74 -13.51 23.20 6.29
C GLU A 74 -12.76 21.88 6.15
N LEU A 75 -13.50 20.79 5.88
CA LEU A 75 -12.87 19.49 5.58
C LEU A 75 -12.26 19.55 4.17
N ARG A 76 -10.94 19.44 4.08
CA ARG A 76 -10.20 19.53 2.81
C ARG A 76 -10.03 18.19 2.14
N CYS A 77 -9.67 17.18 2.91
CA CYS A 77 -9.59 15.81 2.42
C CYS A 77 -9.69 14.82 3.59
N PHE A 78 -9.97 13.59 3.25
CA PHE A 78 -9.93 12.46 4.16
C PHE A 78 -9.62 11.19 3.38
N PHE A 79 -9.05 10.22 4.06
CA PHE A 79 -8.70 8.92 3.49
C PHE A 79 -8.61 7.84 4.57
N PRO A 80 -8.94 6.60 4.22
CA PRO A 80 -8.66 5.46 5.08
C PRO A 80 -7.15 5.20 5.10
N TYR A 81 -6.64 4.71 6.21
CA TYR A 81 -5.28 4.18 6.25
C TYR A 81 -5.15 3.00 7.21
N VAL A 82 -4.18 2.15 6.94
CA VAL A 82 -3.85 0.99 7.77
C VAL A 82 -2.77 1.40 8.77
N VAL A 83 -3.06 1.26 10.05
CA VAL A 83 -2.11 1.61 11.10
C VAL A 83 -0.91 0.65 11.08
N ASN A 84 0.27 1.23 10.98
CA ASN A 84 1.55 0.53 11.05
C ASN A 84 2.54 1.34 11.89
N GLU A 85 3.22 0.65 12.82
CA GLU A 85 4.28 1.23 13.66
C GLU A 85 5.67 0.73 13.25
N GLN A 86 5.73 -0.31 12.39
CA GLN A 86 7.01 -0.82 11.89
C GLN A 86 7.49 0.04 10.74
N SER A 87 8.63 0.66 10.90
CA SER A 87 9.24 1.51 9.89
C SER A 87 10.52 0.87 9.34
N VAL A 88 10.85 1.28 8.14
CA VAL A 88 12.12 0.95 7.48
C VAL A 88 12.79 2.23 7.00
N PRO A 89 14.13 2.31 7.03
CA PRO A 89 14.86 3.44 6.48
C PRO A 89 14.75 3.42 4.96
N MET A 90 14.39 4.57 4.38
CA MET A 90 14.26 4.76 2.94
C MET A 90 14.82 6.13 2.54
N THR A 91 15.52 6.20 1.41
CA THR A 91 16.04 7.46 0.87
C THR A 91 14.98 8.15 0.02
N LEU A 92 14.59 9.36 0.37
CA LEU A 92 13.63 10.16 -0.39
C LEU A 92 14.23 10.60 -1.74
N LYS A 93 13.61 10.20 -2.85
CA LYS A 93 14.06 10.52 -4.22
C LYS A 93 13.24 11.61 -4.88
N LYS A 94 11.92 11.65 -4.62
CA LYS A 94 11.00 12.59 -5.27
C LYS A 94 9.78 12.86 -4.41
N ILE A 95 9.21 14.05 -4.57
CA ILE A 95 7.93 14.45 -3.99
C ILE A 95 7.02 14.91 -5.13
N ASP A 96 5.92 14.20 -5.34
CA ASP A 96 4.87 14.60 -6.28
C ASP A 96 3.69 15.21 -5.50
N GLU A 97 3.82 16.52 -5.21
CA GLU A 97 2.79 17.27 -4.48
C GLU A 97 1.55 17.49 -5.36
N PHE A 98 0.37 17.21 -4.81
CA PHE A 98 -0.90 17.48 -5.49
C PHE A 98 -1.19 18.99 -5.59
N SER A 99 -2.12 19.32 -6.48
CA SER A 99 -2.51 20.70 -6.75
C SER A 99 -3.05 21.48 -5.54
N ASN A 100 -3.50 20.79 -4.50
CA ASN A 100 -3.97 21.39 -3.25
C ASN A 100 -2.84 21.74 -2.26
N GLY A 101 -1.62 21.27 -2.48
CA GLY A 101 -0.45 21.55 -1.64
C GLY A 101 -0.46 20.89 -0.26
N ILE A 102 -1.41 19.98 0.00
CA ILE A 102 -1.59 19.29 1.29
C ILE A 102 -1.54 17.76 1.19
N GLU A 103 -1.37 17.24 0.00
CA GLU A 103 -1.26 15.81 -0.29
C GLU A 103 -0.09 15.58 -1.21
N ALA A 104 0.62 14.47 -1.07
CA ALA A 104 1.71 14.08 -1.96
C ALA A 104 1.87 12.57 -2.07
N VAL A 105 2.42 12.14 -3.20
CA VAL A 105 3.05 10.84 -3.36
C VAL A 105 4.56 11.03 -3.23
N LEU A 106 5.18 10.23 -2.37
CA LEU A 106 6.62 10.18 -2.24
C LEU A 106 7.18 9.02 -3.05
N THR A 107 8.31 9.23 -3.71
CA THR A 107 9.15 8.17 -4.27
C THR A 107 10.35 8.01 -3.36
N CYS A 108 10.50 6.83 -2.77
CA CYS A 108 11.60 6.50 -1.89
C CYS A 108 12.32 5.23 -2.35
N GLU A 109 13.62 5.16 -2.13
CA GLU A 109 14.44 4.00 -2.45
C GLU A 109 14.67 3.15 -1.21
N TYR A 110 14.44 1.84 -1.34
CA TYR A 110 14.78 0.82 -0.36
C TYR A 110 15.59 -0.28 -1.05
N ASN A 111 16.84 -0.50 -0.62
CA ASN A 111 17.75 -1.51 -1.21
C ASN A 111 17.81 -1.46 -2.75
N GLY A 112 18.00 -0.25 -3.31
CA GLY A 112 18.11 -0.03 -4.76
C GLY A 112 16.80 -0.12 -5.55
N ASN A 113 15.65 -0.36 -4.90
CA ASN A 113 14.34 -0.40 -5.51
C ASN A 113 13.51 0.81 -5.10
N GLU A 114 12.80 1.41 -6.07
CA GLU A 114 11.93 2.56 -5.82
C GLU A 114 10.51 2.11 -5.47
N PHE A 115 9.97 2.70 -4.40
CA PHE A 115 8.59 2.56 -3.97
C PHE A 115 7.93 3.94 -3.96
N ARG A 116 6.72 4.00 -4.53
CA ARG A 116 5.89 5.20 -4.54
C ARG A 116 4.69 4.97 -3.64
N PHE A 117 4.48 5.84 -2.70
CA PHE A 117 3.37 5.71 -1.76
C PHE A 117 2.78 7.07 -1.42
N PHE A 118 1.49 7.07 -1.12
CA PHE A 118 0.80 8.25 -0.61
C PHE A 118 1.23 8.51 0.82
N ASP A 119 1.74 9.71 1.10
CA ASP A 119 2.11 10.10 2.45
C ASP A 119 0.88 10.61 3.22
N ILE A 120 0.42 9.79 4.18
CA ILE A 120 -0.78 10.08 4.98
C ILE A 120 -0.61 11.25 5.94
N ASP A 121 0.61 11.59 6.28
CA ASP A 121 0.96 12.68 7.20
C ASP A 121 1.75 13.81 6.53
N TYR A 122 1.72 13.88 5.18
CA TYR A 122 2.47 14.85 4.39
C TYR A 122 2.44 16.29 4.93
N PRO A 123 1.29 16.88 5.32
CA PRO A 123 1.26 18.25 5.83
C PRO A 123 2.07 18.47 7.10
N LEU A 124 2.28 17.43 7.90
CA LEU A 124 3.07 17.52 9.13
C LEU A 124 4.57 17.67 8.85
N HIS A 125 5.03 17.03 7.76
CA HIS A 125 6.45 16.81 7.49
C HIS A 125 6.96 17.47 6.21
N LYS A 126 6.07 18.07 5.39
CA LYS A 126 6.47 18.60 4.07
C LYS A 126 7.63 19.62 4.11
N GLU A 127 7.75 20.39 5.18
CA GLU A 127 8.84 21.37 5.34
C GLU A 127 10.14 20.72 5.85
N GLU A 128 10.08 19.47 6.31
CA GLU A 128 11.22 18.69 6.82
C GLU A 128 11.86 17.84 5.72
N TYR A 129 11.11 17.54 4.66
CA TYR A 129 11.58 16.68 3.59
C TYR A 129 12.65 17.31 2.73
N VAL A 130 13.78 16.62 2.63
CA VAL A 130 14.91 16.97 1.76
C VAL A 130 15.21 15.78 0.84
N ILE A 131 15.16 16.01 -0.46
CA ILE A 131 15.48 14.96 -1.46
C ILE A 131 16.94 14.52 -1.29
N GLY A 132 17.13 13.20 -1.23
CA GLY A 132 18.43 12.56 -1.01
C GLY A 132 18.69 12.16 0.44
N GLU A 133 17.91 12.66 1.40
CA GLU A 133 18.01 12.27 2.81
C GLU A 133 17.22 10.99 3.11
N GLU A 134 17.63 10.30 4.18
CA GLU A 134 17.01 9.07 4.65
C GLU A 134 16.01 9.36 5.77
N TYR A 135 14.85 8.74 5.71
CA TYR A 135 13.77 8.83 6.69
C TYR A 135 13.24 7.43 7.02
N ASN A 136 12.70 7.25 8.22
CA ASN A 136 12.01 6.04 8.61
C ASN A 136 10.55 6.11 8.17
N PHE A 137 10.14 5.24 7.23
CA PHE A 137 8.75 5.17 6.77
C PHE A 137 8.07 3.86 7.20
N ALA A 138 6.89 3.98 7.79
CA ALA A 138 5.98 2.87 8.02
C ALA A 138 5.03 2.75 6.82
N LEU A 139 5.22 1.71 6.00
CA LEU A 139 4.39 1.44 4.83
C LEU A 139 3.21 0.55 5.18
N SER A 140 2.11 0.69 4.45
CA SER A 140 0.90 -0.13 4.55
C SER A 140 0.14 -0.13 3.23
N ALA A 141 -0.86 -1.01 3.06
CA ALA A 141 -1.65 -1.02 1.84
C ALA A 141 -3.12 -1.38 2.05
N ILE A 142 -3.97 -0.85 1.17
CA ILE A 142 -5.39 -1.18 1.07
C ILE A 142 -5.68 -1.71 -0.34
N ALA A 143 -6.35 -2.85 -0.43
CA ALA A 143 -6.74 -3.41 -1.72
C ALA A 143 -7.92 -2.68 -2.36
N TYR A 144 -7.82 -2.36 -3.64
CA TYR A 144 -8.98 -2.10 -4.50
C TYR A 144 -9.66 -3.39 -4.91
N HIS A 145 -8.86 -4.42 -5.15
CA HIS A 145 -9.28 -5.77 -5.45
C HIS A 145 -8.23 -6.75 -4.95
N ALA A 146 -8.67 -7.88 -4.42
CA ALA A 146 -7.80 -8.97 -4.05
C ALA A 146 -8.53 -10.30 -4.20
N GLU A 147 -7.80 -11.32 -4.62
CA GLU A 147 -8.29 -12.69 -4.69
C GLU A 147 -7.24 -13.67 -4.19
N GLN A 148 -7.69 -14.78 -3.67
CA GLN A 148 -6.80 -15.90 -3.40
C GLN A 148 -6.48 -16.60 -4.71
N VAL A 149 -5.19 -16.84 -4.96
CA VAL A 149 -4.76 -17.53 -6.19
C VAL A 149 -5.26 -18.96 -6.17
N PRO A 150 -5.96 -19.42 -7.23
CA PRO A 150 -6.38 -20.81 -7.34
C PRO A 150 -5.19 -21.77 -7.36
N GLU A 151 -5.34 -22.95 -6.75
CA GLU A 151 -4.28 -23.96 -6.72
C GLU A 151 -3.79 -24.34 -8.13
N SER A 152 -4.68 -24.33 -9.11
CA SER A 152 -4.34 -24.58 -10.54
C SER A 152 -3.40 -23.54 -11.15
N GLU A 153 -3.32 -22.34 -10.57
CA GLU A 153 -2.45 -21.25 -11.03
C GLU A 153 -1.18 -21.10 -10.18
N MET A 154 -1.04 -21.92 -9.12
CA MET A 154 0.13 -21.93 -8.27
C MET A 154 1.34 -22.61 -8.91
N TYR A 155 1.16 -23.24 -10.04
CA TYR A 155 2.22 -23.93 -10.77
C TYR A 155 2.14 -23.53 -12.24
N PHE A 156 3.28 -23.29 -12.85
CA PHE A 156 3.40 -23.21 -14.29
C PHE A 156 4.39 -24.25 -14.81
N GLU A 157 4.11 -24.72 -16.00
CA GLU A 157 4.94 -25.72 -16.66
C GLU A 157 5.88 -25.02 -17.64
N ILE A 158 7.18 -25.22 -17.45
CA ILE A 158 8.21 -24.76 -18.36
C ILE A 158 8.40 -25.84 -19.42
N ASP A 159 8.28 -25.45 -20.68
CA ASP A 159 8.44 -26.38 -21.80
C ASP A 159 9.87 -26.96 -21.86
N PRO A 160 10.04 -28.17 -22.43
CA PRO A 160 11.32 -28.85 -22.48
C PRO A 160 12.43 -28.07 -23.19
N GLU A 161 12.10 -27.24 -24.18
CA GLU A 161 13.10 -26.45 -24.92
C GLU A 161 13.68 -25.35 -24.03
N THR A 162 12.81 -24.70 -23.23
CA THR A 162 13.23 -23.69 -22.25
C THR A 162 14.03 -24.33 -21.11
N VAL A 163 13.60 -25.51 -20.62
CA VAL A 163 14.34 -26.30 -19.60
C VAL A 163 15.73 -26.65 -20.10
N GLU A 164 15.90 -27.06 -21.36
CA GLU A 164 17.22 -27.38 -21.94
C GLU A 164 18.13 -26.15 -22.01
N LYS A 165 17.59 -24.96 -22.30
CA LYS A 165 18.36 -23.71 -22.26
C LYS A 165 18.80 -23.34 -20.84
N MET A 166 17.97 -23.62 -19.83
CA MET A 166 18.32 -23.43 -18.42
C MET A 166 19.45 -24.38 -18.00
N HIS A 167 19.48 -25.59 -18.54
CA HIS A 167 20.53 -26.58 -18.29
C HIS A 167 21.94 -26.10 -18.72
N GLU A 168 22.02 -25.28 -19.77
CA GLU A 168 23.31 -24.71 -20.19
C GLU A 168 23.91 -23.83 -19.09
N THR A 169 23.09 -23.25 -18.20
CA THR A 169 23.50 -22.37 -17.09
C THR A 169 23.61 -23.15 -15.79
N ASP A 170 22.71 -24.09 -15.52
CA ASP A 170 22.72 -24.97 -14.34
C ASP A 170 22.33 -26.41 -14.69
N PRO A 171 23.32 -27.31 -14.81
CA PRO A 171 23.10 -28.71 -15.15
C PRO A 171 22.27 -29.51 -14.14
N SER A 172 22.06 -29.01 -12.91
CA SER A 172 21.33 -29.73 -11.86
C SER A 172 19.82 -29.60 -11.96
N VAL A 173 19.31 -28.72 -12.83
CA VAL A 173 17.89 -28.31 -12.88
C VAL A 173 17.06 -29.20 -13.81
N VAL A 174 17.66 -30.16 -14.55
CA VAL A 174 16.98 -30.88 -15.63
C VAL A 174 16.75 -32.35 -15.32
N ASP A 175 15.50 -32.73 -15.20
CA ASP A 175 15.08 -34.13 -15.28
C ASP A 175 14.98 -34.56 -16.74
N ARG A 176 15.40 -35.82 -17.05
CA ARG A 176 15.41 -36.40 -18.40
C ARG A 176 14.61 -37.68 -18.46
N ASP A 177 13.97 -37.92 -19.62
CA ASP A 177 13.34 -39.19 -19.91
C ASP A 177 14.37 -40.29 -20.21
N GLU A 178 13.88 -41.52 -20.47
CA GLU A 178 14.72 -42.66 -20.78
C GLU A 178 15.53 -42.50 -22.11
N ASP A 179 15.08 -41.61 -23.00
CA ASP A 179 15.72 -41.28 -24.28
C ASP A 179 16.70 -40.09 -24.12
N GLY A 180 16.80 -39.48 -22.95
CA GLY A 180 17.70 -38.38 -22.64
C GLY A 180 17.15 -36.99 -22.98
N ASN A 181 15.89 -36.84 -23.34
CA ASN A 181 15.25 -35.56 -23.59
C ASN A 181 14.87 -34.89 -22.28
N ALA A 182 14.96 -33.57 -22.24
CA ALA A 182 14.48 -32.80 -21.07
C ALA A 182 12.98 -33.00 -20.85
N LEU A 183 12.59 -33.22 -19.60
CA LEU A 183 11.18 -33.27 -19.22
C LEU A 183 10.66 -31.84 -18.91
N PRO A 184 9.35 -31.57 -19.09
CA PRO A 184 8.76 -30.33 -18.62
C PRO A 184 8.98 -30.16 -17.12
N MET A 185 9.36 -28.95 -16.70
CA MET A 185 9.58 -28.64 -15.29
C MET A 185 8.36 -27.90 -14.73
N LYS A 186 7.84 -28.34 -13.57
CA LYS A 186 6.85 -27.57 -12.83
C LYS A 186 7.54 -26.62 -11.86
N MET A 187 7.25 -25.33 -12.00
CA MET A 187 7.72 -24.30 -11.10
C MET A 187 6.58 -23.83 -10.20
N SER A 188 6.84 -23.81 -8.88
CA SER A 188 5.87 -23.31 -7.89
C SER A 188 5.94 -21.79 -7.80
N MET A 189 4.77 -21.15 -7.69
CA MET A 189 4.61 -19.72 -7.43
C MET A 189 4.36 -19.41 -5.96
N GLU A 190 4.48 -20.39 -5.06
CA GLU A 190 4.17 -20.22 -3.62
C GLU A 190 5.00 -19.13 -2.95
N MET A 191 6.24 -18.96 -3.38
CA MET A 191 7.18 -17.96 -2.86
C MET A 191 7.27 -16.71 -3.74
N PHE A 192 6.46 -16.65 -4.81
CA PHE A 192 6.51 -15.51 -5.72
C PHE A 192 6.02 -14.22 -5.04
N VAL A 193 6.81 -13.17 -5.19
CA VAL A 193 6.51 -11.82 -4.69
C VAL A 193 6.66 -10.85 -5.84
N ALA A 194 5.62 -10.07 -6.10
CA ALA A 194 5.66 -8.97 -7.05
C ALA A 194 4.85 -7.80 -6.48
N CYS A 195 5.38 -6.59 -6.67
CA CYS A 195 4.67 -5.34 -6.43
C CYS A 195 5.06 -4.39 -7.57
N LEU A 196 4.20 -4.29 -8.57
CA LEU A 196 4.47 -3.59 -9.81
C LEU A 196 3.72 -2.26 -9.83
N GLN A 197 4.47 -1.18 -9.69
CA GLN A 197 3.94 0.18 -9.79
C GLN A 197 4.14 0.71 -11.20
N HIS A 198 3.11 1.34 -11.74
CA HIS A 198 3.13 1.88 -13.09
C HIS A 198 3.24 3.41 -13.07
N ASP A 199 3.92 3.97 -14.07
CA ASP A 199 3.88 5.40 -14.31
C ASP A 199 2.49 5.79 -14.80
N GLY A 200 1.90 6.81 -14.20
CA GLY A 200 0.57 7.23 -14.57
C GLY A 200 -0.08 8.21 -13.60
N LYS A 201 -1.41 8.24 -13.62
CA LYS A 201 -2.21 9.16 -12.82
C LYS A 201 -2.16 8.85 -11.32
N HIS A 202 -1.95 7.59 -10.96
CA HIS A 202 -1.90 7.07 -9.59
C HIS A 202 -0.62 6.24 -9.43
N PRO A 203 0.54 6.88 -9.23
CA PRO A 203 1.82 6.18 -9.16
C PRO A 203 2.00 5.38 -7.86
N ASP A 204 1.16 5.62 -6.87
CA ASP A 204 1.05 4.92 -5.59
C ASP A 204 0.17 3.66 -5.64
N ASP A 205 -0.49 3.40 -6.78
CA ASP A 205 -1.18 2.13 -7.03
C ASP A 205 -0.20 1.07 -7.52
N ALA A 206 -0.45 -0.18 -7.13
CA ALA A 206 0.36 -1.31 -7.59
C ALA A 206 -0.50 -2.54 -7.90
N GLU A 207 -0.10 -3.30 -8.90
CA GLU A 207 -0.47 -4.69 -9.05
C GLU A 207 0.44 -5.54 -8.16
N PHE A 208 -0.13 -6.48 -7.42
CA PHE A 208 0.66 -7.30 -6.51
C PHE A 208 0.33 -8.78 -6.61
N TRP A 209 1.35 -9.59 -6.30
CA TRP A 209 1.24 -11.00 -5.98
C TRP A 209 2.11 -11.26 -4.75
N SER A 210 1.52 -11.87 -3.73
CA SER A 210 2.21 -12.15 -2.48
C SER A 210 1.53 -13.29 -1.75
N SER A 211 2.06 -13.66 -0.59
CA SER A 211 1.40 -14.59 0.33
C SER A 211 1.10 -13.91 1.67
N ALA A 212 0.03 -14.36 2.34
CA ALA A 212 -0.32 -13.91 3.68
C ALA A 212 0.75 -14.37 4.68
N GLN A 213 1.59 -13.46 5.16
CA GLN A 213 2.70 -13.76 6.06
C GLN A 213 2.26 -13.96 7.50
N SER A 214 1.14 -13.37 7.90
CA SER A 214 0.61 -13.43 9.27
C SER A 214 -0.76 -14.09 9.34
N ARG A 215 -1.22 -14.30 10.57
CA ARG A 215 -2.61 -14.74 10.81
C ARG A 215 -3.60 -13.66 10.34
N VAL A 216 -4.50 -14.05 9.45
CA VAL A 216 -5.56 -13.16 8.96
C VAL A 216 -6.56 -12.85 10.07
N ARG A 217 -6.79 -11.55 10.31
CA ARG A 217 -7.74 -11.02 11.31
C ARG A 217 -8.87 -10.28 10.62
N LYS A 218 -9.99 -10.08 11.31
CA LYS A 218 -11.04 -9.17 10.87
C LYS A 218 -10.70 -7.76 11.35
N ALA A 219 -10.95 -6.77 10.49
CA ALA A 219 -10.96 -5.35 10.80
C ALA A 219 -12.26 -4.75 10.25
N THR A 220 -12.70 -3.63 10.80
CA THR A 220 -13.93 -2.96 10.36
C THR A 220 -13.66 -1.47 10.23
N LEU A 221 -14.10 -0.86 9.14
CA LEU A 221 -14.07 0.59 8.94
C LEU A 221 -15.39 1.05 8.33
N LEU A 222 -16.01 2.09 8.87
CA LEU A 222 -17.25 2.70 8.33
C LEU A 222 -18.35 1.66 8.03
N LYS A 223 -18.46 0.64 8.88
CA LYS A 223 -19.40 -0.51 8.78
C LYS A 223 -19.06 -1.54 7.69
N HIS A 224 -17.94 -1.41 7.00
CA HIS A 224 -17.43 -2.41 6.04
C HIS A 224 -16.44 -3.32 6.73
N ASP A 225 -16.51 -4.62 6.40
CA ASP A 225 -15.64 -5.66 6.96
C ASP A 225 -14.45 -5.91 6.03
N PHE A 226 -13.27 -5.99 6.64
CA PHE A 226 -12.00 -6.27 5.98
C PHE A 226 -11.31 -7.48 6.63
N TYR A 227 -10.47 -8.14 5.85
CA TYR A 227 -9.40 -8.98 6.37
C TYR A 227 -8.12 -8.17 6.44
N ARG A 228 -7.44 -8.21 7.60
CA ARG A 228 -6.11 -7.67 7.80
C ARG A 228 -5.10 -8.80 7.90
N MET A 229 -4.00 -8.66 7.18
CA MET A 229 -2.86 -9.57 7.19
C MET A 229 -1.59 -8.76 6.90
N GLU A 230 -0.46 -9.43 6.90
CA GLU A 230 0.79 -8.89 6.39
C GLU A 230 1.09 -9.55 5.06
N ILE A 231 1.60 -8.78 4.11
CA ILE A 231 2.06 -9.25 2.80
C ILE A 231 3.49 -8.78 2.56
N THR A 232 4.27 -9.57 1.83
CA THR A 232 5.60 -9.17 1.36
C THR A 232 5.44 -8.43 0.03
N ILE A 233 6.01 -7.24 -0.09
CA ILE A 233 5.99 -6.45 -1.34
C ILE A 233 7.35 -6.39 -2.02
N TYR A 234 8.40 -6.83 -1.32
CA TYR A 234 9.75 -6.93 -1.85
C TYR A 234 10.51 -8.05 -1.14
N HIS A 235 11.23 -8.83 -1.92
CA HIS A 235 12.10 -9.89 -1.44
C HIS A 235 13.35 -9.96 -2.32
N ASP A 236 14.52 -9.80 -1.70
CA ASP A 236 15.80 -10.06 -2.32
C ASP A 236 16.38 -11.35 -1.74
N GLU A 237 16.40 -12.39 -2.56
CA GLU A 237 16.88 -13.72 -2.13
C GLU A 237 18.41 -13.74 -1.87
N TYR A 238 19.16 -12.84 -2.50
CA TYR A 238 20.64 -12.80 -2.37
C TYR A 238 21.09 -12.08 -1.10
N GLU A 239 20.35 -11.04 -0.67
CA GLU A 239 20.72 -10.22 0.48
C GLU A 239 19.85 -10.48 1.71
N GLU A 240 18.90 -11.42 1.63
CA GLU A 240 17.93 -11.73 2.70
C GLU A 240 17.07 -10.51 3.13
N HIS A 241 16.94 -9.52 2.24
CA HIS A 241 16.14 -8.34 2.51
C HIS A 241 14.67 -8.59 2.14
N VAL A 242 13.80 -8.41 3.11
CA VAL A 242 12.35 -8.61 2.94
C VAL A 242 11.61 -7.37 3.43
N LEU A 243 10.73 -6.83 2.59
CA LEU A 243 9.83 -5.76 2.99
C LEU A 243 8.40 -6.31 3.11
N THR A 244 7.96 -6.48 4.35
CA THR A 244 6.62 -6.97 4.70
C THR A 244 5.83 -5.83 5.31
N ILE A 245 4.58 -5.64 4.87
CA ILE A 245 3.73 -4.54 5.28
C ILE A 245 2.34 -5.03 5.71
N PRO A 246 1.65 -4.31 6.61
CA PRO A 246 0.23 -4.53 6.87
C PRO A 246 -0.61 -4.24 5.62
N PHE A 247 -1.54 -5.12 5.37
CA PHE A 247 -2.45 -5.07 4.22
C PHE A 247 -3.88 -5.37 4.66
N VAL A 248 -4.83 -4.64 4.09
CA VAL A 248 -6.25 -4.91 4.27
C VAL A 248 -6.97 -5.05 2.93
N ALA A 249 -7.93 -5.97 2.89
CA ALA A 249 -8.79 -6.20 1.74
C ALA A 249 -10.23 -6.49 2.20
N LYS A 250 -11.24 -6.03 1.45
CA LYS A 250 -12.65 -6.33 1.77
C LYS A 250 -12.87 -7.83 1.91
N THR A 251 -13.65 -8.22 2.91
CA THR A 251 -13.99 -9.65 3.09
C THR A 251 -14.75 -10.22 1.89
N SER A 252 -15.51 -9.37 1.17
CA SER A 252 -16.28 -9.73 -0.01
C SER A 252 -15.44 -10.11 -1.24
N PHE A 253 -14.15 -9.82 -1.24
CA PHE A 253 -13.23 -10.21 -2.31
C PHE A 253 -12.87 -11.70 -2.27
N PHE A 254 -13.13 -12.37 -1.15
CA PHE A 254 -12.73 -13.76 -0.93
C PHE A 254 -13.94 -14.64 -0.72
N GLU A 255 -14.01 -15.77 -1.40
CA GLU A 255 -15.04 -16.79 -1.15
C GLU A 255 -14.94 -17.37 0.25
N THR A 256 -13.71 -17.55 0.72
CA THR A 256 -13.40 -18.02 2.06
C THR A 256 -12.29 -17.17 2.68
N LYS A 257 -12.26 -17.11 4.01
CA LYS A 257 -11.19 -16.36 4.71
C LYS A 257 -9.81 -16.94 4.36
N PRO A 258 -8.88 -16.14 3.83
CA PRO A 258 -7.53 -16.60 3.57
C PRO A 258 -6.84 -17.10 4.83
N THR A 259 -5.96 -18.07 4.69
CA THR A 259 -5.11 -18.57 5.77
C THR A 259 -3.69 -18.01 5.65
N LYS A 260 -2.90 -18.12 6.73
CA LYS A 260 -1.47 -17.84 6.64
C LYS A 260 -0.84 -18.75 5.57
N GLY A 261 -0.01 -18.18 4.69
CA GLY A 261 0.62 -18.85 3.56
C GLY A 261 -0.24 -18.84 2.28
N ALA A 262 -1.51 -18.44 2.34
CA ALA A 262 -2.33 -18.35 1.12
C ALA A 262 -1.76 -17.31 0.17
N SER A 263 -1.55 -17.67 -1.09
CA SER A 263 -1.17 -16.75 -2.15
C SER A 263 -2.34 -15.85 -2.53
N ILE A 264 -2.07 -14.56 -2.62
CA ILE A 264 -3.04 -13.50 -2.88
C ILE A 264 -2.48 -12.59 -3.96
N ARG A 265 -3.32 -12.19 -4.89
CA ARG A 265 -2.98 -11.22 -5.93
C ARG A 265 -4.08 -10.18 -6.09
N GLY A 266 -3.78 -9.07 -6.73
CA GLY A 266 -4.74 -8.03 -7.05
C GLY A 266 -4.12 -6.67 -7.26
N TYR A 267 -4.88 -5.63 -6.89
CA TYR A 267 -4.50 -4.23 -6.98
C TYR A 267 -4.58 -3.59 -5.60
N LEU A 268 -3.58 -2.81 -5.24
CA LEU A 268 -3.51 -2.13 -3.95
C LEU A 268 -3.13 -0.67 -4.13
N TRP A 269 -3.50 0.12 -3.14
CA TRP A 269 -3.03 1.47 -2.89
C TRP A 269 -1.98 1.43 -1.80
N LEU A 270 -0.75 1.83 -2.12
CA LEU A 270 0.36 1.88 -1.19
C LEU A 270 0.37 3.20 -0.43
N GLN A 271 0.47 3.11 0.88
CA GLN A 271 0.47 4.22 1.81
C GLN A 271 1.73 4.20 2.67
N GLY A 272 2.15 5.36 3.14
CA GLY A 272 3.25 5.46 4.08
C GLY A 272 3.10 6.66 5.01
N ARG A 273 3.82 6.63 6.12
CA ARG A 273 4.00 7.78 6.99
C ARG A 273 5.41 7.81 7.55
N MET A 274 5.96 9.00 7.74
CA MET A 274 7.22 9.17 8.45
C MET A 274 7.03 8.86 9.93
N ILE A 275 7.97 8.12 10.49
CA ILE A 275 8.05 7.84 11.93
C ILE A 275 9.23 8.63 12.47
N ASN A 276 8.96 9.55 13.38
CA ASN A 276 10.01 10.23 14.13
C ASN A 276 10.39 9.37 15.34
N ASP A 277 11.68 9.19 15.57
CA ASP A 277 12.23 8.50 16.74
C ASP A 277 11.93 9.22 18.05
#